data_25395335c05afd37a858a17032116de3
#
_entry.id   25395335c05afd37a858a17032116de3
#
_cell.length_a   1.000
_cell.length_b   1.000
_cell.length_c   1.000
_cell.angle_alpha   90.00
_cell.angle_beta   90.00
_cell.angle_gamma   90.00
#
_symmetry.space_group_name_H-M   'P 1'
#
loop_
_entity.id
_entity.type
_entity.pdbx_description
1 polymer ?
#
loop_
_entity_poly.entity_id
_entity_poly.type
_entity_poly.pdbx_seq_one_letter_code
_entity_poly.pdbx_strand_id
1 'polypeptide(L)'
;MPSELFADAVTAQSAMEDPTNPLMLLSTSTGDIYIELLSREAPNNVENFLALAHGEIEFINPNSNTSFQPRYFDGMQFHRVVPGFVVQAGSPYHNPLGMPSTLLSDEINANSLGLDQQQVLDADGNFNSLLNIKSKEEFHEILLKPLYASLEIESEVEMLDRQFEIFNTLNSLTIKQAYENQGYRYTNEIPTREITRGIVALANAGPDQNGPEFFI
;
A
#
# COMPACT_ATOMS: atom_id res chain seq x y z
N MET A 1 -36.52 6.36 15.20
CA MET A 1 -35.21 6.71 14.65
C MET A 1 -34.20 5.83 15.36
N PRO A 2 -33.38 5.03 14.69
CA PRO A 2 -32.30 4.35 15.39
C PRO A 2 -31.39 5.43 15.97
N SER A 3 -31.05 5.32 17.24
CA SER A 3 -30.02 6.15 17.86
C SER A 3 -28.75 5.97 17.06
N GLU A 4 -28.27 7.04 16.43
CA GLU A 4 -26.93 7.04 15.85
C GLU A 4 -25.97 6.72 16.99
N LEU A 5 -25.42 5.51 16.98
CA LEU A 5 -24.33 5.11 17.87
C LEU A 5 -23.09 5.87 17.37
N PHE A 6 -22.88 7.07 17.92
CA PHE A 6 -21.58 7.72 17.80
C PHE A 6 -20.55 6.85 18.53
N ALA A 7 -19.56 6.36 17.81
CA ALA A 7 -18.44 5.67 18.43
C ALA A 7 -17.74 6.67 19.34
N ASP A 8 -17.60 6.31 20.62
CA ASP A 8 -16.74 7.03 21.56
C ASP A 8 -15.44 6.22 21.77
N ALA A 9 -14.45 6.84 22.42
CA ALA A 9 -13.16 6.23 22.65
C ALA A 9 -13.25 4.92 23.45
N VAL A 10 -14.19 4.79 24.38
CA VAL A 10 -14.38 3.59 25.20
C VAL A 10 -14.95 2.46 24.36
N THR A 11 -15.95 2.75 23.53
CA THR A 11 -16.54 1.80 22.60
C THR A 11 -15.51 1.34 21.56
N ALA A 12 -14.75 2.27 21.00
CA ALA A 12 -13.69 1.98 20.04
C ALA A 12 -12.59 1.10 20.67
N GLN A 13 -12.14 1.44 21.88
CA GLN A 13 -11.12 0.66 22.59
C GLN A 13 -11.60 -0.77 22.91
N SER A 14 -12.88 -0.95 23.25
CA SER A 14 -13.44 -2.27 23.51
C SER A 14 -13.65 -3.10 22.25
N ALA A 15 -13.64 -2.48 21.06
CA ALA A 15 -13.77 -3.15 19.77
C ALA A 15 -12.41 -3.51 19.13
N MET A 16 -11.28 -3.09 19.72
CA MET A 16 -9.95 -3.42 19.21
C MET A 16 -9.70 -4.92 19.24
N GLU A 17 -9.02 -5.41 18.22
CA GLU A 17 -8.60 -6.82 18.14
C GLU A 17 -7.44 -7.11 19.11
N ASP A 18 -6.51 -6.17 19.23
CA ASP A 18 -5.40 -6.24 20.18
C ASP A 18 -5.33 -4.95 21.03
N PRO A 19 -5.65 -5.00 22.33
CA PRO A 19 -5.65 -3.82 23.18
C PRO A 19 -4.26 -3.20 23.42
N THR A 20 -3.19 -3.85 22.93
CA THR A 20 -1.82 -3.31 22.96
C THR A 20 -1.49 -2.44 21.77
N ASN A 21 -2.31 -2.49 20.71
CA ASN A 21 -2.16 -1.62 19.57
C ASN A 21 -2.51 -0.16 19.91
N PRO A 22 -1.89 0.83 19.27
CA PRO A 22 -2.34 2.21 19.38
C PRO A 22 -3.74 2.39 18.79
N LEU A 23 -4.59 3.14 19.50
CA LEU A 23 -5.88 3.61 18.99
C LEU A 23 -5.75 5.07 18.59
N MET A 24 -5.94 5.36 17.32
CA MET A 24 -5.88 6.71 16.78
C MET A 24 -7.27 7.27 16.55
N LEU A 25 -7.48 8.54 16.96
CA LEU A 25 -8.67 9.32 16.63
C LEU A 25 -8.37 10.23 15.44
N LEU A 26 -9.10 10.05 14.36
CA LEU A 26 -9.18 10.97 13.23
C LEU A 26 -10.46 11.80 13.36
N SER A 27 -10.34 13.02 13.90
CA SER A 27 -11.48 13.93 14.07
C SER A 27 -11.72 14.71 12.78
N THR A 28 -12.91 14.57 12.21
CA THR A 28 -13.28 15.21 10.96
C THR A 28 -14.46 16.15 11.12
N SER A 29 -14.69 17.03 10.15
CA SER A 29 -15.84 17.93 10.14
C SER A 29 -17.20 17.22 10.09
N THR A 30 -17.23 15.94 9.76
CA THR A 30 -18.45 15.12 9.64
C THR A 30 -18.58 14.05 10.72
N GLY A 31 -17.59 13.92 11.60
CA GLY A 31 -17.58 12.96 12.70
C GLY A 31 -16.21 12.37 12.94
N ASP A 32 -16.11 11.60 14.00
CA ASP A 32 -14.89 10.97 14.47
C ASP A 32 -14.75 9.56 13.87
N ILE A 33 -13.52 9.21 13.48
CA ILE A 33 -13.14 7.88 13.00
C ILE A 33 -12.06 7.35 13.95
N TYR A 34 -12.28 6.18 14.52
CA TYR A 34 -11.32 5.51 15.38
C TYR A 34 -10.61 4.43 14.57
N ILE A 35 -9.29 4.40 14.63
CA ILE A 35 -8.44 3.49 13.86
C ILE A 35 -7.51 2.76 14.82
N GLU A 36 -7.61 1.43 14.85
CA GLU A 36 -6.61 0.57 15.48
C GLU A 36 -5.41 0.44 14.55
N LEU A 37 -4.22 0.83 15.00
CA LEU A 37 -2.99 0.77 14.22
C LEU A 37 -2.28 -0.57 14.46
N LEU A 38 -2.14 -1.36 13.41
CA LEU A 38 -1.71 -2.75 13.47
C LEU A 38 -0.19 -2.89 13.56
N SER A 39 0.39 -2.57 14.72
CA SER A 39 1.84 -2.48 14.94
C SER A 39 2.59 -3.81 14.72
N ARG A 40 1.92 -4.96 14.82
CA ARG A 40 2.55 -6.27 14.53
C ARG A 40 2.62 -6.57 13.03
N GLU A 41 1.72 -5.98 12.25
CA GLU A 41 1.60 -6.26 10.82
C GLU A 41 2.38 -5.24 9.97
N ALA A 42 2.56 -4.01 10.48
CA ALA A 42 3.29 -2.94 9.81
C ALA A 42 4.02 -2.04 10.82
N PRO A 43 5.01 -2.56 11.56
CA PRO A 43 5.64 -1.84 12.68
C PRO A 43 6.26 -0.49 12.27
N ASN A 44 7.06 -0.46 11.22
CA ASN A 44 7.73 0.78 10.79
C ASN A 44 6.74 1.78 10.15
N ASN A 45 5.76 1.28 9.39
CA ASN A 45 4.74 2.13 8.79
C ASN A 45 3.83 2.74 9.86
N VAL A 46 3.44 1.97 10.88
CA VAL A 46 2.67 2.47 12.03
C VAL A 46 3.47 3.49 12.84
N GLU A 47 4.74 3.23 13.14
CA GLU A 47 5.60 4.17 13.86
C GLU A 47 5.71 5.50 13.11
N ASN A 48 5.99 5.47 11.82
CA ASN A 48 6.07 6.67 10.98
C ASN A 48 4.73 7.42 10.89
N PHE A 49 3.62 6.69 10.77
CA PHE A 49 2.28 7.29 10.71
C PHE A 49 1.95 8.05 12.02
N LEU A 50 2.30 7.47 13.16
CA LEU A 50 2.18 8.13 14.47
C LEU A 50 3.11 9.35 14.58
N ALA A 51 4.36 9.22 14.15
CA ALA A 51 5.32 10.33 14.17
C ALA A 51 4.86 11.51 13.31
N LEU A 52 4.27 11.26 12.14
CA LEU A 52 3.63 12.27 11.31
C LEU A 52 2.43 12.93 12.02
N ALA A 53 1.58 12.14 12.65
CA ALA A 53 0.40 12.63 13.39
C ALA A 53 0.78 13.47 14.60
N HIS A 54 1.85 13.12 15.30
CA HIS A 54 2.34 13.82 16.51
C HIS A 54 3.20 15.04 16.20
N GLY A 55 3.66 15.20 14.94
CA GLY A 55 4.59 16.27 14.57
C GLY A 55 6.02 15.98 15.03
N GLU A 56 6.46 14.75 14.91
CA GLU A 56 7.82 14.32 15.28
C GLU A 56 8.74 14.23 14.05
N ILE A 57 8.17 14.33 12.85
CA ILE A 57 8.93 14.34 11.59
C ILE A 57 9.33 15.78 11.25
N GLU A 58 10.61 15.96 10.95
CA GLU A 58 11.16 17.25 10.54
C GLU A 58 10.89 17.53 9.06
N PHE A 59 10.42 18.75 8.80
CA PHE A 59 10.24 19.30 7.45
C PHE A 59 11.11 20.54 7.31
N ILE A 60 11.60 20.80 6.09
CA ILE A 60 12.37 21.98 5.78
C ILE A 60 11.51 22.93 4.95
N ASN A 61 11.32 24.15 5.44
CA ASN A 61 10.66 25.18 4.67
C ASN A 61 11.56 25.60 3.49
N PRO A 62 11.13 25.41 2.22
CA PRO A 62 11.97 25.67 1.06
C PRO A 62 12.31 27.16 0.86
N ASN A 63 11.51 28.07 1.45
CA ASN A 63 11.71 29.51 1.30
C ASN A 63 12.67 30.10 2.34
N SER A 64 12.65 29.58 3.56
CA SER A 64 13.46 30.09 4.69
C SER A 64 14.62 29.19 5.07
N ASN A 65 14.67 27.98 4.55
CA ASN A 65 15.61 26.91 4.92
C ASN A 65 15.63 26.62 6.44
N THR A 66 14.50 26.86 7.11
CA THR A 66 14.33 26.55 8.52
C THR A 66 13.59 25.23 8.68
N SER A 67 14.00 24.43 9.66
CA SER A 67 13.29 23.20 10.00
C SER A 67 12.11 23.47 10.94
N PHE A 68 11.09 22.64 10.86
CA PHE A 68 9.92 22.66 11.72
C PHE A 68 9.28 21.26 11.77
N GLN A 69 8.49 20.99 12.81
CA GLN A 69 7.86 19.68 13.04
C GLN A 69 6.33 19.85 13.10
N PRO A 70 5.64 19.81 11.98
CA PRO A 70 4.20 19.98 11.90
C PRO A 70 3.47 18.68 12.23
N ARG A 71 2.26 18.78 12.79
CA ARG A 71 1.32 17.69 12.79
C ARG A 71 0.76 17.52 11.38
N TYR A 72 1.26 16.52 10.67
CA TYR A 72 1.12 16.41 9.20
C TYR A 72 -0.32 16.38 8.72
N PHE A 73 -1.20 15.69 9.45
CA PHE A 73 -2.57 15.45 9.03
C PHE A 73 -3.56 16.55 9.45
N ASP A 74 -3.14 17.52 10.28
CA ASP A 74 -4.03 18.56 10.75
C ASP A 74 -4.47 19.49 9.61
N GLY A 75 -5.78 19.69 9.48
CA GLY A 75 -6.38 20.55 8.45
C GLY A 75 -6.42 19.94 7.03
N MET A 76 -6.03 18.67 6.87
CA MET A 76 -6.11 18.00 5.57
C MET A 76 -7.54 17.64 5.18
N GLN A 77 -7.73 17.40 3.90
CA GLN A 77 -9.00 16.95 3.34
C GLN A 77 -8.87 15.53 2.79
N PHE A 78 -9.96 14.80 2.80
CA PHE A 78 -10.09 13.63 1.94
C PHE A 78 -10.20 14.11 0.49
N HIS A 79 -9.09 14.05 -0.23
CA HIS A 79 -8.97 14.58 -1.59
C HIS A 79 -9.60 13.65 -2.65
N ARG A 80 -9.84 12.38 -2.31
CA ARG A 80 -10.49 11.40 -3.17
C ARG A 80 -11.52 10.62 -2.37
N VAL A 81 -12.76 10.62 -2.87
CA VAL A 81 -13.87 9.88 -2.28
C VAL A 81 -14.62 9.16 -3.40
N VAL A 82 -14.59 7.83 -3.38
CA VAL A 82 -15.33 6.98 -4.33
C VAL A 82 -16.33 6.14 -3.56
N PRO A 83 -17.64 6.44 -3.64
CA PRO A 83 -18.67 5.73 -2.90
C PRO A 83 -18.61 4.22 -3.11
N GLY A 84 -18.64 3.46 -2.02
CA GLY A 84 -18.58 1.98 -2.05
C GLY A 84 -17.23 1.39 -2.41
N PHE A 85 -16.17 2.21 -2.50
CA PHE A 85 -14.82 1.74 -2.81
C PHE A 85 -13.79 2.30 -1.82
N VAL A 86 -13.52 3.61 -1.80
CA VAL A 86 -12.39 4.17 -1.04
C VAL A 86 -12.62 5.63 -0.66
N VAL A 87 -12.12 6.03 0.50
CA VAL A 87 -11.84 7.42 0.88
C VAL A 87 -10.35 7.57 1.16
N GLN A 88 -9.70 8.61 0.61
CA GLN A 88 -8.25 8.75 0.59
C GLN A 88 -7.82 10.14 1.06
N ALA A 89 -6.84 10.18 1.94
CA ALA A 89 -6.29 11.40 2.54
C ALA A 89 -4.76 11.28 2.71
N GLY A 90 -4.12 12.32 3.24
CA GLY A 90 -2.67 12.30 3.51
C GLY A 90 -1.79 12.57 2.30
N SER A 91 -2.34 12.86 1.12
CA SER A 91 -1.55 13.08 -0.09
C SER A 91 -0.63 14.29 0.02
N PRO A 92 0.68 14.12 -0.24
CA PRO A 92 1.63 15.22 -0.25
C PRO A 92 1.38 16.26 -1.34
N TYR A 93 0.67 15.87 -2.41
CA TYR A 93 0.27 16.81 -3.48
C TYR A 93 -0.85 17.75 -3.05
N HIS A 94 -1.58 17.41 -1.98
CA HIS A 94 -2.67 18.20 -1.40
C HIS A 94 -2.31 18.80 -0.05
N ASN A 95 -1.05 18.69 0.36
CA ASN A 95 -0.51 19.24 1.60
C ASN A 95 0.58 20.26 1.29
N PRO A 96 0.49 21.51 1.78
CA PRO A 96 1.52 22.52 1.59
C PRO A 96 2.89 22.15 2.19
N LEU A 97 2.92 21.16 3.08
CA LEU A 97 4.16 20.61 3.63
C LEU A 97 4.92 19.71 2.64
N GLY A 98 4.22 19.19 1.63
CA GLY A 98 4.80 18.30 0.64
C GLY A 98 5.08 16.88 1.17
N MET A 99 6.02 16.21 0.52
CA MET A 99 6.45 14.86 0.88
C MET A 99 7.44 14.88 2.04
N PRO A 100 7.31 14.00 3.02
CA PRO A 100 8.39 13.73 3.97
C PRO A 100 9.65 13.29 3.25
N SER A 101 10.80 13.56 3.84
CA SER A 101 12.11 13.24 3.25
C SER A 101 12.39 11.74 3.11
N THR A 102 11.68 10.92 3.87
CA THR A 102 11.89 9.47 3.91
C THR A 102 10.61 8.75 3.49
N LEU A 103 10.74 7.86 2.52
CA LEU A 103 9.73 6.86 2.18
C LEU A 103 10.08 5.55 2.89
N LEU A 104 9.07 4.77 3.19
CA LEU A 104 9.22 3.51 3.91
C LEU A 104 9.14 2.32 2.98
N SER A 105 9.82 1.24 3.39
CA SER A 105 9.74 -0.05 2.73
C SER A 105 8.38 -0.71 2.92
N ASP A 106 8.08 -1.62 2.02
CA ASP A 106 6.89 -2.46 2.10
C ASP A 106 6.99 -3.46 3.26
N GLU A 107 5.94 -3.54 4.06
CA GLU A 107 5.82 -4.49 5.17
C GLU A 107 4.72 -5.50 4.85
N ILE A 108 4.96 -6.34 3.83
CA ILE A 108 4.00 -7.29 3.29
C ILE A 108 4.59 -8.70 3.34
N ASN A 109 3.81 -9.66 3.85
CA ASN A 109 4.11 -11.08 3.78
C ASN A 109 3.26 -11.73 2.67
N ALA A 110 3.83 -11.84 1.47
CA ALA A 110 3.13 -12.40 0.32
C ALA A 110 2.72 -13.87 0.52
N ASN A 111 3.50 -14.63 1.30
CA ASN A 111 3.19 -16.04 1.57
C ASN A 111 1.97 -16.19 2.49
N SER A 112 1.79 -15.28 3.47
CA SER A 112 0.60 -15.31 4.33
C SER A 112 -0.68 -14.96 3.58
N LEU A 113 -0.57 -14.27 2.45
CA LEU A 113 -1.65 -13.96 1.53
C LEU A 113 -1.85 -15.04 0.43
N GLY A 114 -1.01 -16.08 0.42
CA GLY A 114 -1.06 -17.15 -0.59
C GLY A 114 -0.67 -16.70 -2.00
N LEU A 115 0.06 -15.58 -2.14
CA LEU A 115 0.46 -15.04 -3.44
C LEU A 115 1.57 -15.87 -4.10
N ASP A 116 2.27 -16.67 -3.34
CA ASP A 116 3.28 -17.65 -3.79
C ASP A 116 2.66 -18.93 -4.38
N GLN A 117 1.36 -19.14 -4.19
CA GLN A 117 0.61 -20.30 -4.68
C GLN A 117 -0.34 -19.95 -5.83
N GLN A 118 -0.62 -18.67 -6.04
CA GLN A 118 -1.50 -18.19 -7.09
C GLN A 118 -0.69 -17.87 -8.34
N GLN A 119 -1.06 -18.45 -9.48
CA GLN A 119 -0.42 -18.18 -10.77
C GLN A 119 -0.96 -16.89 -11.40
N VAL A 120 -0.14 -16.26 -12.23
CA VAL A 120 -0.51 -15.05 -13.00
C VAL A 120 -1.54 -15.35 -14.08
N LEU A 121 -1.58 -16.59 -14.57
CA LEU A 121 -2.57 -17.09 -15.53
C LEU A 121 -3.35 -18.27 -14.93
N ASP A 122 -4.65 -18.30 -15.19
CA ASP A 122 -5.48 -19.47 -14.91
C ASP A 122 -5.32 -20.55 -16.01
N ALA A 123 -5.99 -21.69 -15.84
CA ALA A 123 -5.94 -22.81 -16.80
C ALA A 123 -6.49 -22.46 -18.20
N ASP A 124 -7.31 -21.43 -18.30
CA ASP A 124 -7.89 -20.94 -19.55
C ASP A 124 -7.04 -19.82 -20.18
N GLY A 125 -5.95 -19.40 -19.51
CA GLY A 125 -5.04 -18.35 -19.96
C GLY A 125 -5.51 -16.93 -19.65
N ASN A 126 -6.48 -16.76 -18.74
CA ASN A 126 -6.90 -15.43 -18.29
C ASN A 126 -5.95 -14.93 -17.18
N PHE A 127 -5.76 -13.61 -17.12
CA PHE A 127 -4.96 -12.99 -16.08
C PHE A 127 -5.65 -13.06 -14.72
N ASN A 128 -4.86 -13.34 -13.68
CA ASN A 128 -5.33 -13.23 -12.32
C ASN A 128 -5.80 -11.80 -12.03
N SER A 129 -6.95 -11.65 -11.40
CA SER A 129 -7.58 -10.35 -11.13
C SER A 129 -6.73 -9.42 -10.25
N LEU A 130 -5.82 -9.97 -9.44
CA LEU A 130 -4.89 -9.19 -8.61
C LEU A 130 -3.91 -8.36 -9.43
N LEU A 131 -3.63 -8.74 -10.67
CA LEU A 131 -2.75 -7.97 -11.56
C LEU A 131 -3.45 -6.79 -12.24
N ASN A 132 -4.79 -6.78 -12.25
CA ASN A 132 -5.63 -5.73 -12.85
C ASN A 132 -5.26 -5.38 -14.30
N ILE A 133 -4.79 -6.36 -15.08
CA ILE A 133 -4.40 -6.21 -16.48
C ILE A 133 -5.65 -6.15 -17.36
N LYS A 134 -5.81 -5.08 -18.13
CA LYS A 134 -6.98 -4.81 -18.99
C LYS A 134 -6.61 -4.60 -20.46
N SER A 135 -5.34 -4.39 -20.77
CA SER A 135 -4.86 -4.14 -22.12
C SER A 135 -3.56 -4.92 -22.44
N LYS A 136 -3.21 -4.97 -23.72
CA LYS A 136 -1.94 -5.58 -24.15
C LYS A 136 -0.74 -4.76 -23.68
N GLU A 137 -0.89 -3.46 -23.60
CA GLU A 137 0.12 -2.54 -23.13
C GLU A 137 0.40 -2.78 -21.65
N GLU A 138 -0.66 -2.92 -20.83
CA GLU A 138 -0.53 -3.27 -19.41
C GLU A 138 0.08 -4.65 -19.20
N PHE A 139 -0.31 -5.64 -20.00
CA PHE A 139 0.32 -6.95 -19.98
C PHE A 139 1.84 -6.87 -20.26
N HIS A 140 2.21 -6.11 -21.26
CA HIS A 140 3.63 -5.90 -21.59
C HIS A 140 4.38 -5.22 -20.42
N GLU A 141 3.87 -4.12 -19.90
CA GLU A 141 4.56 -3.33 -18.86
C GLU A 141 4.57 -4.03 -17.49
N ILE A 142 3.46 -4.71 -17.12
CA ILE A 142 3.30 -5.30 -15.79
C ILE A 142 3.95 -6.69 -15.70
N LEU A 143 3.88 -7.49 -16.77
CA LEU A 143 4.37 -8.87 -16.74
C LEU A 143 5.57 -9.11 -17.64
N LEU A 144 5.48 -8.79 -18.95
CA LEU A 144 6.51 -9.22 -19.90
C LEU A 144 7.82 -8.47 -19.71
N LYS A 145 7.79 -7.17 -19.59
CA LYS A 145 9.00 -6.36 -19.43
C LYS A 145 9.78 -6.67 -18.14
N PRO A 146 9.12 -6.79 -16.96
CA PRO A 146 9.79 -7.28 -15.76
C PRO A 146 10.31 -8.73 -15.88
N LEU A 147 9.55 -9.60 -16.57
CA LEU A 147 9.98 -10.98 -16.83
C LEU A 147 11.22 -11.04 -17.71
N TYR A 148 11.27 -10.24 -18.78
CA TYR A 148 12.46 -10.17 -19.64
C TYR A 148 13.68 -9.69 -18.87
N ALA A 149 13.51 -8.68 -18.03
CA ALA A 149 14.58 -8.20 -17.16
C ALA A 149 15.06 -9.29 -16.17
N SER A 150 14.14 -10.07 -15.59
CA SER A 150 14.49 -11.18 -14.68
C SER A 150 15.18 -12.35 -15.38
N LEU A 151 14.92 -12.53 -16.68
CA LEU A 151 15.57 -13.53 -17.50
C LEU A 151 16.82 -13.00 -18.24
N GLU A 152 17.21 -11.74 -17.99
CA GLU A 152 18.33 -11.08 -18.66
C GLU A 152 18.21 -11.11 -20.20
N ILE A 153 17.00 -10.88 -20.72
CA ILE A 153 16.70 -10.79 -22.15
C ILE A 153 16.77 -9.32 -22.57
N GLU A 154 17.76 -8.96 -23.39
CA GLU A 154 18.05 -7.58 -23.76
C GLU A 154 17.73 -7.25 -25.24
N SER A 155 17.45 -8.27 -26.07
CA SER A 155 17.21 -8.06 -27.49
C SER A 155 16.03 -8.84 -28.03
N GLU A 156 15.46 -8.37 -29.14
CA GLU A 156 14.40 -9.08 -29.87
C GLU A 156 14.86 -10.46 -30.40
N VAL A 157 16.14 -10.60 -30.74
CA VAL A 157 16.71 -11.88 -31.18
C VAL A 157 16.69 -12.89 -30.05
N GLU A 158 17.16 -12.51 -28.87
CA GLU A 158 17.11 -13.37 -27.66
C GLU A 158 15.67 -13.71 -27.27
N MET A 159 14.75 -12.76 -27.39
CA MET A 159 13.32 -12.98 -27.10
C MET A 159 12.75 -14.05 -28.05
N LEU A 160 13.10 -14.02 -29.32
CA LEU A 160 12.67 -15.03 -30.30
C LEU A 160 13.31 -16.39 -30.06
N ASP A 161 14.62 -16.42 -29.77
CA ASP A 161 15.35 -17.66 -29.52
C ASP A 161 14.89 -18.36 -28.23
N ARG A 162 14.49 -17.56 -27.21
CA ARG A 162 14.06 -18.04 -25.88
C ARG A 162 12.53 -18.03 -25.69
N GLN A 163 11.75 -17.95 -26.77
CA GLN A 163 10.28 -17.84 -26.70
C GLN A 163 9.60 -18.96 -25.89
N PHE A 164 10.12 -20.21 -25.98
CA PHE A 164 9.59 -21.34 -25.21
C PHE A 164 9.91 -21.24 -23.73
N GLU A 165 11.07 -20.73 -23.37
CA GLU A 165 11.45 -20.44 -21.97
C GLU A 165 10.55 -19.36 -21.38
N ILE A 166 10.36 -18.25 -22.10
CA ILE A 166 9.48 -17.15 -21.70
C ILE A 166 8.06 -17.68 -21.47
N PHE A 167 7.53 -18.46 -22.42
CA PHE A 167 6.19 -19.03 -22.32
C PHE A 167 6.04 -19.96 -21.11
N ASN A 168 6.99 -20.87 -20.90
CA ASN A 168 6.96 -21.80 -19.78
C ASN A 168 7.08 -21.07 -18.43
N THR A 169 7.96 -20.07 -18.35
CA THR A 169 8.14 -19.26 -17.15
C THR A 169 6.87 -18.47 -16.84
N LEU A 170 6.27 -17.83 -17.85
CA LEU A 170 5.02 -17.10 -17.69
C LEU A 170 3.88 -17.99 -17.17
N ASN A 171 3.74 -19.21 -17.70
CA ASN A 171 2.69 -20.14 -17.27
C ASN A 171 2.90 -20.69 -15.85
N SER A 172 4.11 -20.67 -15.34
CA SER A 172 4.42 -21.10 -13.97
C SER A 172 4.64 -19.94 -12.99
N LEU A 173 4.64 -18.70 -13.50
CA LEU A 173 4.89 -17.50 -12.71
C LEU A 173 3.79 -17.30 -11.67
N THR A 174 4.18 -17.09 -10.41
CA THR A 174 3.22 -16.77 -9.35
C THR A 174 3.00 -15.25 -9.25
N ILE A 175 1.90 -14.85 -8.62
CA ILE A 175 1.62 -13.43 -8.33
C ILE A 175 2.76 -12.81 -7.54
N LYS A 176 3.27 -13.51 -6.52
CA LYS A 176 4.43 -13.06 -5.74
C LYS A 176 5.63 -12.77 -6.65
N GLN A 177 6.03 -13.73 -7.48
CA GLN A 177 7.16 -13.59 -8.40
C GLN A 177 6.95 -12.46 -9.43
N ALA A 178 5.72 -12.29 -9.92
CA ALA A 178 5.41 -11.19 -10.84
C ALA A 178 5.65 -9.82 -10.22
N TYR A 179 5.29 -9.63 -8.96
CA TYR A 179 5.58 -8.40 -8.23
C TYR A 179 7.06 -8.28 -7.83
N GLU A 180 7.72 -9.39 -7.47
CA GLU A 180 9.17 -9.40 -7.22
C GLU A 180 9.97 -8.98 -8.47
N ASN A 181 9.55 -9.41 -9.65
CA ASN A 181 10.13 -8.97 -10.93
C ASN A 181 9.95 -7.46 -11.17
N GLN A 182 8.91 -6.85 -10.61
CA GLN A 182 8.68 -5.39 -10.65
C GLN A 182 9.48 -4.63 -9.58
N GLY A 183 10.22 -5.33 -8.71
CA GLY A 183 11.08 -4.77 -7.67
C GLY A 183 10.50 -4.82 -6.26
N TYR A 184 9.27 -5.34 -6.07
CA TYR A 184 8.72 -5.53 -4.72
C TYR A 184 9.52 -6.55 -3.92
N ARG A 185 9.62 -6.32 -2.61
CA ARG A 185 10.28 -7.22 -1.67
C ARG A 185 9.31 -7.57 -0.55
N TYR A 186 9.31 -8.83 -0.17
CA TYR A 186 8.40 -9.36 0.83
C TYR A 186 9.14 -9.86 2.05
N THR A 187 8.52 -9.70 3.21
CA THR A 187 8.99 -10.29 4.47
C THR A 187 8.24 -11.57 4.78
N ASN A 188 8.86 -12.46 5.57
CA ASN A 188 8.21 -13.64 6.15
C ASN A 188 8.09 -13.55 7.68
N GLU A 189 8.55 -12.44 8.27
CA GLU A 189 8.69 -12.29 9.72
C GLU A 189 7.43 -11.74 10.38
N ILE A 190 6.59 -11.03 9.62
CA ILE A 190 5.37 -10.41 10.10
C ILE A 190 4.13 -11.03 9.44
N PRO A 191 2.97 -11.07 10.10
CA PRO A 191 1.72 -11.42 9.45
C PRO A 191 1.28 -10.29 8.52
N THR A 192 0.46 -10.61 7.51
CA THR A 192 -0.22 -9.64 6.66
C THR A 192 -1.63 -10.12 6.41
N ARG A 193 -2.60 -9.22 6.50
CA ARG A 193 -4.02 -9.49 6.23
C ARG A 193 -4.45 -8.91 4.90
N GLU A 194 -5.52 -9.45 4.35
CA GLU A 194 -6.17 -8.90 3.16
C GLU A 194 -6.79 -7.53 3.46
N ILE A 195 -6.77 -6.65 2.44
CA ILE A 195 -7.44 -5.35 2.50
C ILE A 195 -8.93 -5.57 2.25
N THR A 196 -9.71 -5.48 3.32
CA THR A 196 -11.18 -5.59 3.29
C THR A 196 -11.83 -4.30 3.76
N ARG A 197 -13.16 -4.21 3.69
CA ARG A 197 -13.89 -3.02 4.13
C ARG A 197 -13.58 -2.67 5.59
N GLY A 198 -13.17 -1.43 5.82
CA GLY A 198 -12.82 -0.89 7.15
C GLY A 198 -11.32 -0.99 7.48
N ILE A 199 -10.51 -1.60 6.62
CA ILE A 199 -9.05 -1.58 6.77
C ILE A 199 -8.52 -0.23 6.30
N VAL A 200 -7.55 0.31 7.03
CA VAL A 200 -6.74 1.46 6.63
C VAL A 200 -5.41 0.96 6.09
N ALA A 201 -5.03 1.39 4.90
CA ALA A 201 -3.74 1.05 4.33
C ALA A 201 -3.06 2.28 3.73
N LEU A 202 -1.72 2.26 3.66
CA LEU A 202 -0.96 3.31 2.99
C LEU A 202 -1.12 3.18 1.47
N ALA A 203 -1.26 4.32 0.79
CA ALA A 203 -1.23 4.38 -0.66
C ALA A 203 0.23 4.30 -1.12
N ASN A 204 0.49 3.42 -2.09
CA ASN A 204 1.83 3.13 -2.58
C ASN A 204 1.92 3.48 -4.08
N ALA A 205 3.01 4.09 -4.50
CA ALA A 205 3.28 4.47 -5.89
C ALA A 205 4.24 3.50 -6.60
N GLY A 206 4.76 2.51 -5.89
CA GLY A 206 5.71 1.51 -6.37
C GLY A 206 6.46 0.84 -5.21
N PRO A 207 7.39 -0.08 -5.50
CA PRO A 207 8.14 -0.79 -4.47
C PRO A 207 8.83 0.17 -3.49
N ASP A 208 8.68 -0.06 -2.19
CA ASP A 208 9.30 0.73 -1.12
C ASP A 208 9.00 2.25 -1.18
N GLN A 209 7.79 2.61 -1.64
CA GLN A 209 7.36 4.00 -1.79
C GLN A 209 6.17 4.34 -0.89
N ASN A 210 6.18 3.87 0.34
CA ASN A 210 5.14 4.17 1.31
C ASN A 210 5.37 5.55 1.94
N GLY A 211 4.45 6.46 1.66
CA GLY A 211 4.44 7.84 2.18
C GLY A 211 3.32 8.05 3.20
N PRO A 212 2.92 9.32 3.41
CA PRO A 212 1.88 9.67 4.38
C PRO A 212 0.46 9.44 3.86
N GLU A 213 0.29 9.17 2.56
CA GLU A 213 -1.02 9.00 1.95
C GLU A 213 -1.64 7.67 2.35
N PHE A 214 -2.90 7.71 2.77
CA PHE A 214 -3.63 6.52 3.22
C PHE A 214 -5.06 6.50 2.66
N PHE A 215 -5.66 5.32 2.67
CA PHE A 215 -7.07 5.12 2.31
C PHE A 215 -7.78 4.19 3.30
N ILE A 216 -9.11 4.33 3.32
CA ILE A 216 -10.04 3.52 4.10
C ILE A 216 -11.04 2.86 3.17
#